data_85c6a5d8d25a8deef8620e335336f34b
#
_entry.id   85c6a5d8d25a8deef8620e335336f34b
#
_cell.length_a   1.000
_cell.length_b   1.000
_cell.length_c   1.000
_cell.angle_alpha   90.00
_cell.angle_beta   90.00
_cell.angle_gamma   90.00
#
_symmetry.space_group_name_H-M   'P 1'
#
loop_
_entity.id
_entity.type
_entity.pdbx_description
1 polymer ?
#
loop_
_entity_poly.entity_id
_entity_poly.type
_entity_poly.pdbx_seq_one_letter_code
_entity_poly.pdbx_strand_id
1 'polypeptide(L)'
;MRLDEWFLTADERRNPGTRLDSRHADGSAWSAGNDVTVLVHGGSYFAELLRSVRLMRAGDLLLFTDWRGDPDQRLDETGNGVARVFADAAARGVVVKGLLWRSHLDQFAFSEQENRHLGEEIEAAGGECLRDMRVRPGGSHHQKFVVLRHPGRPDLDVVFVGGIDLCHSRLDGPEHRGDHQRQPMAKIYGPRPPWHDVQLRIQGPAVADIETVFRERWEDPARLTNNPIHVIGDLVRREDTSPGELPPQLPDPGPRGGHNVQVLRTYPRRRKQYPFAPCGERSVAHAYQKVIGRAHLSSISRISTCGRPMSYVASPMRCAPIGNCA
;
A
#
# COMPACT_ATOMS: atom_id res chain seq x y z
N MET A 1 16.93 -25.05 3.55
CA MET A 1 15.91 -24.64 2.54
C MET A 1 16.52 -23.48 1.75
N ARG A 2 16.65 -23.62 0.46
CA ARG A 2 17.15 -22.54 -0.39
C ARG A 2 16.00 -21.56 -0.66
N LEU A 3 16.24 -20.27 -0.47
CA LEU A 3 15.18 -19.23 -0.61
C LEU A 3 14.73 -19.07 -2.06
N ASP A 4 15.63 -19.20 -3.02
CA ASP A 4 15.34 -19.16 -4.45
C ASP A 4 14.41 -20.30 -4.93
N GLU A 5 14.18 -21.30 -4.11
CA GLU A 5 13.17 -22.32 -4.37
C GLU A 5 11.74 -21.81 -4.11
N TRP A 6 11.56 -20.83 -3.22
CA TRP A 6 10.27 -20.33 -2.78
C TRP A 6 10.00 -18.89 -3.23
N PHE A 7 11.04 -18.07 -3.23
CA PHE A 7 11.00 -16.68 -3.69
C PHE A 7 11.31 -16.58 -5.18
N LEU A 8 10.78 -15.55 -5.83
CA LEU A 8 11.11 -15.28 -7.22
C LEU A 8 12.53 -14.73 -7.33
N THR A 9 13.30 -15.25 -8.26
CA THR A 9 14.49 -14.55 -8.76
C THR A 9 14.07 -13.33 -9.59
N ALA A 10 15.01 -12.45 -9.93
CA ALA A 10 14.77 -11.31 -10.82
C ALA A 10 14.21 -11.77 -12.18
N ASP A 11 14.76 -12.85 -12.74
CA ASP A 11 14.27 -13.41 -14.01
C ASP A 11 12.85 -13.96 -13.91
N GLU A 12 12.49 -14.60 -12.81
CA GLU A 12 11.15 -15.11 -12.57
C GLU A 12 10.12 -14.00 -12.31
N ARG A 13 10.55 -12.85 -11.78
CA ARG A 13 9.73 -11.65 -11.67
C ARG A 13 9.33 -11.11 -13.05
N ARG A 14 10.23 -11.19 -14.03
CA ARG A 14 10.02 -10.71 -15.41
C ARG A 14 9.73 -9.22 -15.51
N ASN A 15 10.34 -8.41 -14.66
CA ASN A 15 10.22 -6.96 -14.69
C ASN A 15 11.58 -6.26 -14.56
N PRO A 16 12.34 -6.14 -15.66
CA PRO A 16 13.68 -5.52 -15.63
C PRO A 16 13.66 -4.01 -15.35
N GLY A 17 12.47 -3.38 -15.35
CA GLY A 17 12.33 -1.94 -15.09
C GLY A 17 12.33 -1.58 -13.61
N THR A 18 12.12 -2.54 -12.69
CA THR A 18 12.08 -2.25 -11.26
C THR A 18 13.47 -2.16 -10.64
N ARG A 19 13.63 -1.25 -9.69
CA ARG A 19 14.83 -1.18 -8.85
C ARG A 19 14.85 -2.24 -7.74
N LEU A 20 13.72 -2.90 -7.44
CA LEU A 20 13.62 -3.87 -6.34
C LEU A 20 14.61 -5.03 -6.47
N ASP A 21 14.83 -5.53 -7.68
CA ASP A 21 15.66 -6.70 -7.90
C ASP A 21 17.18 -6.38 -7.94
N SER A 22 17.55 -5.11 -7.89
CA SER A 22 18.94 -4.64 -7.90
C SER A 22 19.35 -3.90 -6.62
N ARG A 23 18.51 -3.91 -5.60
CA ARG A 23 18.76 -3.17 -4.35
C ARG A 23 19.81 -3.84 -3.46
N HIS A 24 19.81 -5.16 -3.42
CA HIS A 24 20.66 -5.92 -2.52
C HIS A 24 21.98 -6.30 -3.19
N ALA A 25 23.09 -6.10 -2.47
CA ALA A 25 24.44 -6.30 -2.99
C ALA A 25 24.74 -7.74 -3.41
N ASP A 26 24.01 -8.71 -2.85
CA ASP A 26 24.11 -10.13 -3.21
C ASP A 26 23.26 -10.51 -4.44
N GLY A 27 22.57 -9.53 -5.05
CA GLY A 27 21.71 -9.74 -6.21
C GLY A 27 20.41 -10.47 -5.91
N SER A 28 20.05 -10.65 -4.63
CA SER A 28 18.77 -11.25 -4.26
C SER A 28 17.60 -10.28 -4.51
N ALA A 29 16.48 -10.83 -4.95
CA ALA A 29 15.23 -10.07 -5.12
C ALA A 29 14.36 -10.07 -3.83
N TRP A 30 14.97 -10.28 -2.68
CA TRP A 30 14.37 -10.30 -1.34
C TRP A 30 15.38 -9.83 -0.30
N SER A 31 14.88 -9.42 0.85
CA SER A 31 15.72 -9.04 2.00
C SER A 31 15.64 -10.06 3.13
N ALA A 32 16.76 -10.26 3.83
CA ALA A 32 16.87 -11.09 5.02
C ALA A 32 16.98 -10.23 6.28
N GLY A 33 16.76 -10.83 7.44
CA GLY A 33 16.96 -10.15 8.73
C GLY A 33 15.80 -9.25 9.15
N ASN A 34 14.59 -9.49 8.66
CA ASN A 34 13.44 -8.68 9.03
C ASN A 34 12.73 -9.23 10.27
N ASP A 35 12.18 -8.33 11.08
CA ASP A 35 11.15 -8.63 12.07
C ASP A 35 9.79 -8.40 11.45
N VAL A 36 8.93 -9.43 11.46
CA VAL A 36 7.60 -9.39 10.88
C VAL A 36 6.56 -9.75 11.92
N THR A 37 5.69 -8.81 12.24
CA THR A 37 4.57 -9.00 13.18
C THR A 37 3.25 -8.91 12.41
N VAL A 38 2.37 -9.90 12.60
CA VAL A 38 1.02 -9.88 12.03
C VAL A 38 0.09 -9.13 12.98
N LEU A 39 -0.49 -8.03 12.50
CA LEU A 39 -1.50 -7.25 13.21
C LEU A 39 -2.87 -7.68 12.69
N VAL A 40 -3.56 -8.46 13.48
CA VAL A 40 -4.91 -8.93 13.15
C VAL A 40 -5.91 -7.87 13.59
N HIS A 41 -6.83 -7.51 12.70
CA HIS A 41 -7.81 -6.43 12.82
C HIS A 41 -7.24 -5.00 12.81
N GLY A 42 -8.09 -4.08 12.40
CA GLY A 42 -7.73 -2.66 12.32
C GLY A 42 -7.39 -2.04 13.67
N GLY A 43 -8.03 -2.48 14.75
CA GLY A 43 -7.71 -1.97 16.08
C GLY A 43 -6.25 -2.15 16.48
N SER A 44 -5.67 -3.32 16.22
CA SER A 44 -4.25 -3.58 16.46
C SER A 44 -3.35 -2.75 15.54
N TYR A 45 -3.70 -2.65 14.26
CA TYR A 45 -2.94 -1.87 13.27
C TYR A 45 -2.96 -0.38 13.59
N PHE A 46 -4.14 0.20 13.77
CA PHE A 46 -4.29 1.64 13.98
C PHE A 46 -3.63 2.12 15.26
N ALA A 47 -3.72 1.36 16.34
CA ALA A 47 -3.02 1.68 17.59
C ALA A 47 -1.49 1.71 17.39
N GLU A 48 -0.94 0.74 16.67
CA GLU A 48 0.50 0.64 16.42
C GLU A 48 0.97 1.73 15.43
N LEU A 49 0.18 2.05 14.40
CA LEU A 49 0.44 3.15 13.49
C LEU A 49 0.47 4.49 14.24
N LEU A 50 -0.56 4.77 15.05
CA LEU A 50 -0.63 5.99 15.85
C LEU A 50 0.57 6.15 16.78
N ARG A 51 0.94 5.06 17.49
CA ARG A 51 2.12 5.03 18.36
C ARG A 51 3.40 5.37 17.57
N SER A 52 3.57 4.79 16.40
CA SER A 52 4.76 4.99 15.56
C SER A 52 4.84 6.41 15.00
N VAL A 53 3.72 6.96 14.52
CA VAL A 53 3.68 8.36 14.01
C VAL A 53 3.94 9.39 15.11
N ARG A 54 3.52 9.12 16.34
CA ARG A 54 3.82 10.01 17.50
C ARG A 54 5.31 10.09 17.85
N LEU A 55 6.10 9.08 17.50
CA LEU A 55 7.56 9.08 17.71
C LEU A 55 8.34 9.86 16.64
N MET A 56 7.67 10.26 15.56
CA MET A 56 8.31 10.99 14.46
C MET A 56 8.63 12.43 14.82
N ARG A 57 9.73 12.93 14.25
CA ARG A 57 10.30 14.27 14.47
C ARG A 57 10.52 14.98 13.14
N ALA A 58 10.84 16.27 13.21
CA ALA A 58 11.21 17.03 12.02
C ALA A 58 12.33 16.33 11.24
N GLY A 59 12.18 16.24 9.92
CA GLY A 59 13.07 15.54 9.01
C GLY A 59 12.83 14.04 8.85
N ASP A 60 11.99 13.40 9.67
CA ASP A 60 11.53 12.03 9.43
C ASP A 60 10.60 11.99 8.21
N LEU A 61 10.46 10.80 7.58
CA LEU A 61 9.61 10.61 6.39
C LEU A 61 8.44 9.70 6.72
N LEU A 62 7.22 10.16 6.37
CA LEU A 62 6.00 9.38 6.35
C LEU A 62 5.51 9.31 4.91
N LEU A 63 5.63 8.12 4.29
CA LEU A 63 5.20 7.87 2.92
C LEU A 63 4.05 6.87 2.96
N PHE A 64 2.92 7.18 2.33
CA PHE A 64 1.79 6.25 2.37
C PHE A 64 1.07 6.17 1.02
N THR A 65 0.43 5.05 0.81
CA THR A 65 -0.49 4.85 -0.30
C THR A 65 -1.71 4.10 0.16
N ASP A 66 -2.88 4.52 -0.32
CA ASP A 66 -4.12 3.89 0.04
C ASP A 66 -5.13 3.88 -1.12
N TRP A 67 -6.04 2.90 -1.07
CA TRP A 67 -7.16 2.84 -1.99
C TRP A 67 -8.29 3.77 -1.52
N ARG A 68 -8.56 3.77 -0.21
CA ARG A 68 -9.53 4.65 0.43
C ARG A 68 -8.99 5.16 1.75
N GLY A 69 -9.01 6.49 1.93
CA GLY A 69 -8.70 7.14 3.18
C GLY A 69 -9.84 8.07 3.59
N ASP A 70 -10.46 7.81 4.74
CA ASP A 70 -11.48 8.70 5.30
C ASP A 70 -10.81 9.60 6.34
N PRO A 71 -10.83 10.94 6.20
CA PRO A 71 -10.06 11.87 7.02
C PRO A 71 -10.36 11.75 8.52
N ASP A 72 -11.61 11.48 8.87
CA ASP A 72 -12.10 11.36 10.24
C ASP A 72 -12.06 9.91 10.78
N GLN A 73 -11.55 8.92 10.01
CA GLN A 73 -11.37 7.57 10.55
C GLN A 73 -10.46 7.62 11.78
N ARG A 74 -10.98 7.17 12.90
CA ARG A 74 -10.24 7.18 14.17
C ARG A 74 -9.21 6.05 14.19
N LEU A 75 -8.02 6.38 14.68
CA LEU A 75 -6.96 5.41 14.93
C LEU A 75 -7.01 4.83 16.36
N ASP A 76 -7.79 5.46 17.23
CA ASP A 76 -8.04 5.00 18.60
C ASP A 76 -9.43 5.45 19.07
N GLU A 77 -9.79 5.05 20.30
CA GLU A 77 -11.04 5.41 20.93
C GLU A 77 -11.10 6.88 21.38
N THR A 78 -9.96 7.59 21.44
CA THR A 78 -9.86 8.97 21.94
C THR A 78 -10.15 10.03 20.88
N GLY A 79 -10.39 9.61 19.63
CA GLY A 79 -10.80 10.49 18.54
C GLY A 79 -9.67 11.03 17.67
N ASN A 80 -8.50 10.38 17.66
CA ASN A 80 -7.39 10.73 16.76
C ASN A 80 -7.71 10.27 15.32
N GLY A 81 -8.28 11.16 14.50
CA GLY A 81 -8.54 10.90 13.08
C GLY A 81 -7.26 10.82 12.25
N VAL A 82 -7.28 10.02 11.19
CA VAL A 82 -6.13 9.80 10.29
C VAL A 82 -5.57 11.10 9.75
N ALA A 83 -6.43 11.96 9.18
CA ALA A 83 -6.01 13.23 8.60
C ALA A 83 -5.30 14.11 9.61
N ARG A 84 -5.90 14.27 10.80
CA ARG A 84 -5.30 15.06 11.88
C ARG A 84 -3.96 14.51 12.33
N VAL A 85 -3.83 13.20 12.50
CA VAL A 85 -2.57 12.57 12.94
C VAL A 85 -1.44 12.80 11.94
N PHE A 86 -1.74 12.70 10.64
CA PHE A 86 -0.75 12.93 9.58
C PHE A 86 -0.47 14.42 9.38
N ALA A 87 -1.49 15.29 9.47
CA ALA A 87 -1.33 16.73 9.44
C ALA A 87 -0.50 17.25 10.63
N ASP A 88 -0.76 16.76 11.85
CA ASP A 88 0.04 17.09 13.03
C ASP A 88 1.50 16.62 12.86
N ALA A 89 1.76 15.51 12.19
CA ALA A 89 3.12 15.09 11.87
C ALA A 89 3.79 16.06 10.87
N ALA A 90 3.08 16.45 9.80
CA ALA A 90 3.57 17.44 8.84
C ALA A 90 3.87 18.79 9.51
N ALA A 91 2.96 19.28 10.36
CA ALA A 91 3.15 20.51 11.11
C ALA A 91 4.36 20.48 12.06
N ARG A 92 4.77 19.28 12.54
CA ARG A 92 6.01 19.08 13.31
C ARG A 92 7.26 19.01 12.44
N GLY A 93 7.17 19.13 11.14
CA GLY A 93 8.28 19.07 10.18
C GLY A 93 8.62 17.65 9.69
N VAL A 94 7.72 16.66 9.87
CA VAL A 94 7.83 15.37 9.20
C VAL A 94 7.52 15.56 7.71
N VAL A 95 8.31 14.98 6.83
CA VAL A 95 8.03 14.97 5.39
C VAL A 95 6.93 13.95 5.12
N VAL A 96 5.70 14.42 4.96
CA VAL A 96 4.51 13.58 4.70
C VAL A 96 4.18 13.61 3.21
N LYS A 97 4.19 12.44 2.56
CA LYS A 97 3.85 12.27 1.15
C LYS A 97 2.84 11.13 0.98
N GLY A 98 1.75 11.39 0.29
CA GLY A 98 0.66 10.44 0.07
C GLY A 98 0.34 10.20 -1.40
N LEU A 99 0.10 8.94 -1.77
CA LEU A 99 -0.48 8.54 -3.05
C LEU A 99 -1.83 7.89 -2.82
N LEU A 100 -2.89 8.65 -2.94
CA LEU A 100 -4.26 8.18 -2.79
C LEU A 100 -4.85 7.81 -4.15
N TRP A 101 -5.61 6.72 -4.22
CA TRP A 101 -6.34 6.44 -5.44
C TRP A 101 -7.35 7.55 -5.70
N ARG A 102 -7.34 8.09 -6.94
CA ARG A 102 -8.28 9.16 -7.31
C ARG A 102 -9.73 8.73 -7.23
N SER A 103 -9.99 7.42 -7.35
CA SER A 103 -11.32 6.83 -7.40
C SER A 103 -12.11 7.13 -8.68
N HIS A 104 -13.25 6.50 -8.80
CA HIS A 104 -14.28 6.82 -9.80
C HIS A 104 -15.30 7.78 -9.17
N LEU A 105 -16.24 8.29 -9.97
CA LEU A 105 -17.24 9.26 -9.50
C LEU A 105 -18.06 8.71 -8.32
N ASP A 106 -18.30 9.51 -7.32
CA ASP A 106 -19.01 9.16 -6.08
C ASP A 106 -20.46 8.67 -6.29
N GLN A 107 -21.06 9.00 -7.45
CA GLN A 107 -22.38 8.50 -7.87
C GLN A 107 -22.49 6.97 -7.86
N PHE A 108 -21.35 6.26 -7.86
CA PHE A 108 -21.27 4.80 -7.79
C PHE A 108 -20.82 4.27 -6.42
N ALA A 109 -20.97 5.06 -5.35
CA ALA A 109 -20.53 4.74 -3.99
C ALA A 109 -18.99 4.51 -3.87
N PHE A 110 -18.21 5.27 -4.62
CA PHE A 110 -16.75 5.34 -4.51
C PHE A 110 -16.32 6.46 -3.55
N SER A 111 -15.03 6.60 -3.32
CA SER A 111 -14.41 7.41 -2.27
C SER A 111 -13.60 8.60 -2.82
N GLU A 112 -14.05 9.24 -3.90
CA GLU A 112 -13.31 10.37 -4.48
C GLU A 112 -13.22 11.54 -3.50
N GLN A 113 -14.33 11.87 -2.85
CA GLN A 113 -14.43 13.02 -1.97
C GLN A 113 -13.63 12.81 -0.68
N GLU A 114 -13.73 11.63 -0.07
CA GLU A 114 -12.99 11.30 1.15
C GLU A 114 -11.50 11.32 0.92
N ASN A 115 -11.02 10.69 -0.16
CA ASN A 115 -9.60 10.69 -0.52
C ASN A 115 -9.07 12.10 -0.79
N ARG A 116 -9.90 12.99 -1.36
CA ARG A 116 -9.54 14.38 -1.56
C ARG A 116 -9.43 15.12 -0.23
N HIS A 117 -10.42 15.02 0.65
CA HIS A 117 -10.41 15.70 1.95
C HIS A 117 -9.25 15.25 2.83
N LEU A 118 -8.90 13.95 2.80
CA LEU A 118 -7.72 13.46 3.50
C LEU A 118 -6.44 14.15 2.99
N GLY A 119 -6.31 14.30 1.66
CA GLY A 119 -5.18 15.00 1.05
C GLY A 119 -5.15 16.48 1.44
N GLU A 120 -6.28 17.19 1.28
CA GLU A 120 -6.41 18.63 1.57
C GLU A 120 -6.01 18.98 3.03
N GLU A 121 -6.41 18.16 4.01
CA GLU A 121 -6.04 18.39 5.42
C GLU A 121 -4.53 18.22 5.66
N ILE A 122 -3.91 17.24 5.03
CA ILE A 122 -2.46 17.00 5.14
C ILE A 122 -1.67 18.12 4.43
N GLU A 123 -2.12 18.55 3.25
CA GLU A 123 -1.53 19.65 2.47
C GLU A 123 -1.60 20.97 3.21
N ALA A 124 -2.73 21.27 3.85
CA ALA A 124 -2.89 22.48 4.68
C ALA A 124 -1.89 22.56 5.84
N ALA A 125 -1.34 21.42 6.27
CA ALA A 125 -0.32 21.31 7.31
C ALA A 125 1.12 21.24 6.77
N GLY A 126 1.33 21.33 5.45
CA GLY A 126 2.63 21.32 4.80
C GLY A 126 3.11 19.95 4.27
N GLY A 127 2.23 18.94 4.29
CA GLY A 127 2.47 17.68 3.57
C GLY A 127 2.10 17.78 2.09
N GLU A 128 2.15 16.67 1.37
CA GLU A 128 1.76 16.58 -0.04
C GLU A 128 1.04 15.26 -0.32
N CYS A 129 -0.13 15.34 -0.92
CA CYS A 129 -0.95 14.17 -1.25
C CYS A 129 -1.44 14.24 -2.69
N LEU A 130 -1.02 13.28 -3.51
CA LEU A 130 -1.40 13.21 -4.90
C LEU A 130 -2.52 12.19 -5.12
N ARG A 131 -3.52 12.57 -5.91
CA ARG A 131 -4.62 11.68 -6.30
C ARG A 131 -4.28 10.97 -7.60
N ASP A 132 -3.91 9.70 -7.50
CA ASP A 132 -3.33 8.90 -8.59
C ASP A 132 -4.38 8.07 -9.33
N MET A 133 -4.53 8.33 -10.62
CA MET A 133 -5.36 7.57 -11.56
C MET A 133 -4.52 6.92 -12.66
N ARG A 134 -3.22 6.71 -12.45
CA ARG A 134 -2.33 6.00 -13.37
C ARG A 134 -2.59 4.49 -13.32
N VAL A 135 -3.81 4.09 -13.69
CA VAL A 135 -4.30 2.71 -13.75
C VAL A 135 -4.91 2.42 -15.12
N ARG A 136 -5.31 1.19 -15.38
CA ARG A 136 -6.11 0.86 -16.58
C ARG A 136 -7.54 1.41 -16.43
N PRO A 137 -8.24 1.70 -17.55
CA PRO A 137 -9.66 2.00 -17.49
C PRO A 137 -10.43 0.92 -16.72
N GLY A 138 -11.28 1.34 -15.78
CA GLY A 138 -12.02 0.44 -14.89
C GLY A 138 -11.21 -0.24 -13.80
N GLY A 139 -9.90 0.03 -13.70
CA GLY A 139 -9.04 -0.46 -12.63
C GLY A 139 -8.92 0.50 -11.46
N SER A 140 -8.23 0.07 -10.41
CA SER A 140 -7.94 0.88 -9.22
C SER A 140 -6.48 0.76 -8.81
N HIS A 141 -5.99 1.76 -8.08
CA HIS A 141 -4.78 1.64 -7.28
C HIS A 141 -5.18 1.04 -5.93
N HIS A 142 -4.82 -0.22 -5.69
CA HIS A 142 -5.31 -0.96 -4.53
C HIS A 142 -4.19 -1.38 -3.56
N GLN A 143 -3.10 -0.62 -3.55
CA GLN A 143 -2.00 -0.81 -2.60
C GLN A 143 -2.29 -0.05 -1.30
N LYS A 144 -1.95 -0.67 -0.17
CA LYS A 144 -2.11 -0.11 1.16
C LYS A 144 -0.86 -0.36 1.96
N PHE A 145 -0.11 0.71 2.19
CA PHE A 145 1.05 0.67 3.09
C PHE A 145 1.41 2.05 3.60
N VAL A 146 2.05 2.08 4.76
CA VAL A 146 2.63 3.28 5.37
C VAL A 146 4.08 2.98 5.73
N VAL A 147 5.01 3.77 5.20
CA VAL A 147 6.44 3.68 5.46
C VAL A 147 6.85 4.83 6.37
N LEU A 148 7.49 4.53 7.49
CA LEU A 148 8.05 5.51 8.40
C LEU A 148 9.57 5.35 8.43
N ARG A 149 10.30 6.40 8.04
CA ARG A 149 11.77 6.43 8.01
C ARG A 149 12.30 7.52 8.94
N HIS A 150 13.37 7.21 9.64
CA HIS A 150 13.91 8.06 10.69
C HIS A 150 15.40 8.30 10.47
N PRO A 151 15.82 9.40 9.79
CA PRO A 151 17.22 9.73 9.60
C PRO A 151 17.99 9.71 10.93
N GLY A 152 19.08 8.95 10.97
CA GLY A 152 19.90 8.78 12.17
C GLY A 152 19.32 7.86 13.26
N ARG A 153 18.12 7.30 13.06
CA ARG A 153 17.46 6.39 14.01
C ARG A 153 16.83 5.19 13.28
N PRO A 154 17.60 4.42 12.47
CA PRO A 154 17.05 3.36 11.62
C PRO A 154 16.43 2.20 12.40
N ASP A 155 16.65 2.10 13.69
CA ASP A 155 15.99 1.16 14.60
C ASP A 155 14.51 1.46 14.82
N LEU A 156 14.05 2.67 14.51
CA LEU A 156 12.64 3.05 14.53
C LEU A 156 11.95 2.88 13.17
N ASP A 157 12.72 2.63 12.11
CA ASP A 157 12.17 2.45 10.77
C ASP A 157 11.19 1.28 10.75
N VAL A 158 10.00 1.52 10.19
CA VAL A 158 8.94 0.54 10.16
C VAL A 158 8.05 0.74 8.93
N VAL A 159 7.52 -0.33 8.41
CA VAL A 159 6.46 -0.31 7.41
C VAL A 159 5.26 -1.12 7.85
N PHE A 160 4.09 -0.59 7.55
CA PHE A 160 2.81 -1.28 7.67
C PHE A 160 2.30 -1.58 6.27
N VAL A 161 2.04 -2.85 5.95
CA VAL A 161 1.57 -3.27 4.63
C VAL A 161 0.56 -4.41 4.74
N GLY A 162 -0.56 -4.31 4.02
CA GLY A 162 -1.57 -5.37 4.05
C GLY A 162 -2.90 -5.02 3.39
N GLY A 163 -4.00 -5.53 3.95
CA GLY A 163 -5.34 -5.37 3.40
C GLY A 163 -6.15 -4.20 3.98
N ILE A 164 -5.72 -3.61 5.09
CA ILE A 164 -6.50 -2.64 5.86
C ILE A 164 -6.27 -1.23 5.34
N ASP A 165 -7.30 -0.62 4.76
CA ASP A 165 -7.33 0.80 4.37
C ASP A 165 -7.43 1.72 5.59
N LEU A 166 -6.98 2.96 5.44
CA LEU A 166 -7.15 4.04 6.42
C LEU A 166 -8.56 4.66 6.33
N CYS A 167 -9.59 3.81 6.36
CA CYS A 167 -10.96 4.25 6.10
C CYS A 167 -11.95 3.68 7.11
N HIS A 168 -13.17 4.20 7.05
CA HIS A 168 -14.30 3.78 7.87
C HIS A 168 -14.52 2.28 7.87
N SER A 169 -15.07 1.77 8.95
CA SER A 169 -15.37 0.36 9.23
C SER A 169 -14.16 -0.55 9.41
N ARG A 170 -12.94 -0.04 9.41
CA ARG A 170 -11.72 -0.85 9.58
C ARG A 170 -11.27 -0.98 11.05
N LEU A 171 -11.73 -0.08 11.93
CA LEU A 171 -11.45 -0.15 13.37
C LEU A 171 -12.33 -1.24 14.01
N ASP A 172 -11.96 -2.49 13.81
CA ASP A 172 -12.61 -3.67 14.41
C ASP A 172 -11.59 -4.42 15.30
N GLY A 173 -12.09 -5.27 16.17
CA GLY A 173 -11.31 -6.04 17.12
C GLY A 173 -11.66 -7.54 17.10
N PRO A 174 -11.06 -8.33 18.03
CA PRO A 174 -11.24 -9.79 18.08
C PRO A 174 -12.69 -10.24 18.26
N GLU A 175 -13.52 -9.42 18.92
CA GLU A 175 -14.92 -9.73 19.17
C GLU A 175 -15.83 -9.45 17.98
N HIS A 176 -15.30 -8.88 16.89
CA HIS A 176 -16.04 -8.54 15.67
C HIS A 176 -17.32 -7.72 15.91
N ARG A 177 -17.23 -6.71 16.79
CA ARG A 177 -18.35 -5.79 17.08
C ARG A 177 -18.47 -4.68 16.06
N GLY A 178 -17.56 -4.64 15.09
CA GLY A 178 -17.45 -3.59 14.08
C GLY A 178 -16.90 -2.28 14.65
N ASP A 179 -16.69 -1.32 13.77
CA ASP A 179 -16.21 0.01 14.12
C ASP A 179 -17.29 0.78 14.92
N HIS A 180 -16.94 1.25 16.11
CA HIS A 180 -17.84 2.02 16.95
C HIS A 180 -18.08 3.45 16.45
N GLN A 181 -17.27 3.92 15.53
CA GLN A 181 -17.44 5.22 14.89
C GLN A 181 -18.71 5.23 14.04
N ARG A 182 -19.56 6.24 14.22
CA ARG A 182 -20.77 6.39 13.42
C ARG A 182 -20.39 6.81 12.01
N GLN A 183 -20.82 6.03 11.01
CA GLN A 183 -20.35 6.18 9.64
C GLN A 183 -21.50 6.07 8.63
N PRO A 184 -21.41 6.78 7.50
CA PRO A 184 -22.28 6.57 6.37
C PRO A 184 -21.83 5.29 5.62
N MET A 185 -22.36 4.15 6.00
CA MET A 185 -22.11 2.89 5.32
C MET A 185 -23.23 2.57 4.32
N ALA A 186 -22.88 1.86 3.25
CA ALA A 186 -23.90 1.30 2.37
C ALA A 186 -24.80 0.35 3.18
N LYS A 187 -26.13 0.52 3.06
CA LYS A 187 -27.12 -0.23 3.85
C LYS A 187 -26.96 -1.75 3.80
N ILE A 188 -26.41 -2.28 2.70
CA ILE A 188 -26.18 -3.71 2.51
C ILE A 188 -25.18 -4.29 3.53
N TYR A 189 -24.27 -3.48 4.09
CA TYR A 189 -23.29 -3.92 5.08
C TYR A 189 -23.77 -3.77 6.53
N GLY A 190 -24.93 -3.14 6.73
CA GLY A 190 -25.44 -2.82 8.06
C GLY A 190 -24.74 -1.63 8.71
N PRO A 191 -25.16 -1.26 9.93
CA PRO A 191 -24.69 -0.03 10.59
C PRO A 191 -23.26 -0.14 11.15
N ARG A 192 -22.77 -1.34 11.42
CA ARG A 192 -21.44 -1.63 11.98
C ARG A 192 -20.95 -2.99 11.46
N PRO A 193 -20.56 -3.07 10.18
CA PRO A 193 -20.13 -4.34 9.64
C PRO A 193 -18.81 -4.77 10.32
N PRO A 194 -18.70 -6.02 10.77
CA PRO A 194 -17.43 -6.53 11.25
C PRO A 194 -16.45 -6.60 10.10
N TRP A 195 -15.18 -6.24 10.38
CA TRP A 195 -14.13 -6.24 9.37
C TRP A 195 -12.94 -7.07 9.83
N HIS A 196 -12.81 -8.26 9.28
CA HIS A 196 -11.68 -9.13 9.60
C HIS A 196 -10.64 -9.07 8.49
N ASP A 197 -9.52 -8.43 8.78
CA ASP A 197 -8.40 -8.28 7.86
C ASP A 197 -7.07 -8.20 8.64
N VAL A 198 -5.96 -8.19 7.93
CA VAL A 198 -4.63 -8.21 8.53
C VAL A 198 -3.73 -7.15 7.91
N GLN A 199 -2.83 -6.63 8.75
CA GLN A 199 -1.71 -5.79 8.36
C GLN A 199 -0.42 -6.40 8.87
N LEU A 200 0.66 -6.28 8.13
CA LEU A 200 1.99 -6.64 8.60
C LEU A 200 2.71 -5.38 9.09
N ARG A 201 3.32 -5.48 10.27
CA ARG A 201 4.33 -4.55 10.73
C ARG A 201 5.70 -5.17 10.45
N ILE A 202 6.52 -4.49 9.68
CA ILE A 202 7.84 -5.00 9.28
C ILE A 202 8.90 -3.97 9.69
N GLN A 203 9.98 -4.44 10.33
CA GLN A 203 11.20 -3.69 10.60
C GLN A 203 12.39 -4.44 10.00
N GLY A 204 13.45 -3.73 9.64
CA GLY A 204 14.62 -4.29 8.97
C GLY A 204 14.70 -3.90 7.50
N PRO A 205 15.56 -4.56 6.69
CA PRO A 205 15.88 -4.12 5.33
C PRO A 205 14.68 -4.00 4.39
N ALA A 206 13.63 -4.81 4.54
CA ALA A 206 12.43 -4.75 3.71
C ALA A 206 11.67 -3.41 3.78
N VAL A 207 11.90 -2.60 4.81
CA VAL A 207 11.34 -1.24 4.89
C VAL A 207 11.77 -0.41 3.69
N ALA A 208 13.04 -0.49 3.30
CA ALA A 208 13.57 0.23 2.15
C ALA A 208 13.08 -0.37 0.80
N ASP A 209 12.77 -1.67 0.76
CA ASP A 209 12.16 -2.28 -0.43
C ASP A 209 10.76 -1.71 -0.67
N ILE A 210 9.95 -1.60 0.38
CA ILE A 210 8.60 -1.04 0.26
C ILE A 210 8.64 0.49 0.02
N GLU A 211 9.60 1.21 0.61
CA GLU A 211 9.87 2.60 0.24
C GLU A 211 10.17 2.73 -1.26
N THR A 212 10.94 1.81 -1.83
CA THR A 212 11.23 1.80 -3.28
C THR A 212 9.97 1.67 -4.12
N VAL A 213 8.98 0.86 -3.68
CA VAL A 213 7.67 0.77 -4.37
C VAL A 213 6.96 2.12 -4.40
N PHE A 214 7.00 2.86 -3.29
CA PHE A 214 6.42 4.21 -3.24
C PHE A 214 7.15 5.15 -4.20
N ARG A 215 8.50 5.18 -4.13
CA ARG A 215 9.33 6.06 -4.95
C ARG A 215 9.17 5.81 -6.44
N GLU A 216 9.20 4.56 -6.89
CA GLU A 216 9.00 4.21 -8.30
C GLU A 216 7.67 4.76 -8.84
N ARG A 217 6.61 4.75 -8.03
CA ARG A 217 5.32 5.27 -8.42
C ARG A 217 5.21 6.79 -8.28
N TRP A 218 5.83 7.37 -7.25
CA TRP A 218 5.87 8.81 -7.04
C TRP A 218 6.63 9.51 -8.15
N GLU A 219 7.80 8.99 -8.50
CA GLU A 219 8.72 9.53 -9.51
C GLU A 219 8.29 9.22 -10.97
N ASP A 220 7.17 8.51 -11.18
CA ASP A 220 6.63 8.27 -12.53
C ASP A 220 6.20 9.61 -13.17
N PRO A 221 6.84 10.05 -14.28
CA PRO A 221 6.58 11.35 -14.91
C PRO A 221 5.24 11.42 -15.64
N ALA A 222 4.49 10.31 -15.71
CA ALA A 222 3.18 10.32 -16.35
C ALA A 222 2.19 11.15 -15.53
N ARG A 223 1.33 11.90 -16.23
CA ARG A 223 0.23 12.66 -15.58
C ARG A 223 -0.59 11.73 -14.68
N LEU A 224 -0.98 12.22 -13.51
CA LEU A 224 -1.80 11.50 -12.54
C LEU A 224 -3.15 11.04 -13.10
N THR A 225 -3.69 11.79 -14.07
CA THR A 225 -4.91 11.43 -14.82
C THR A 225 -4.80 11.84 -16.28
N ASN A 226 -5.48 11.10 -17.15
CA ASN A 226 -5.67 11.50 -18.56
C ASN A 226 -7.16 11.81 -18.86
N ASN A 227 -8.04 11.79 -17.87
CA ASN A 227 -9.43 12.17 -18.03
C ASN A 227 -9.56 13.70 -18.10
N PRO A 228 -10.08 14.29 -19.21
CA PRO A 228 -10.22 15.73 -19.32
C PRO A 228 -11.06 16.38 -18.22
N ILE A 229 -12.10 15.69 -17.74
CA ILE A 229 -12.95 16.20 -16.66
C ILE A 229 -12.14 16.35 -15.37
N HIS A 230 -11.30 15.37 -15.06
CA HIS A 230 -10.42 15.44 -13.90
C HIS A 230 -9.41 16.59 -14.05
N VAL A 231 -8.79 16.73 -15.23
CA VAL A 231 -7.81 17.79 -15.48
C VAL A 231 -8.43 19.18 -15.32
N ILE A 232 -9.65 19.40 -15.85
CA ILE A 232 -10.37 20.65 -15.67
C ILE A 232 -10.73 20.87 -14.20
N GLY A 233 -11.21 19.82 -13.51
CA GLY A 233 -11.52 19.86 -12.08
C GLY A 233 -10.32 20.23 -11.22
N ASP A 234 -9.14 19.67 -11.49
CA ASP A 234 -7.90 19.97 -10.80
C ASP A 234 -7.49 21.44 -11.01
N LEU A 235 -7.58 21.91 -12.27
CA LEU A 235 -7.25 23.29 -12.60
C LEU A 235 -8.18 24.29 -11.87
N VAL A 236 -9.48 24.03 -11.86
CA VAL A 236 -10.46 24.89 -11.18
C VAL A 236 -10.22 24.93 -9.68
N ARG A 237 -9.90 23.78 -9.07
CA ARG A 237 -9.62 23.67 -7.63
C ARG A 237 -8.19 24.03 -7.26
N ARG A 238 -7.32 24.28 -8.23
CA ARG A 238 -5.87 24.53 -8.03
C ARG A 238 -5.18 23.40 -7.28
N GLU A 239 -5.59 22.16 -7.54
CA GLU A 239 -4.95 20.99 -6.94
C GLU A 239 -3.55 20.80 -7.49
N ASP A 240 -2.62 20.44 -6.61
CA ASP A 240 -1.30 20.02 -7.04
C ASP A 240 -1.37 18.68 -7.77
N THR A 241 -0.86 18.64 -8.97
CA THR A 241 -0.81 17.45 -9.83
C THR A 241 0.61 17.05 -10.19
N SER A 242 1.60 17.76 -9.65
CA SER A 242 3.02 17.54 -9.92
C SER A 242 3.71 17.04 -8.69
N PRO A 243 4.25 15.81 -8.71
CA PRO A 243 4.95 15.28 -7.54
C PRO A 243 6.17 16.16 -7.20
N GLY A 244 6.20 16.67 -5.97
CA GLY A 244 7.36 17.34 -5.42
C GLY A 244 8.53 16.35 -5.24
N GLU A 245 9.73 16.89 -5.12
CA GLU A 245 10.93 16.09 -4.92
C GLU A 245 10.87 15.30 -3.60
N LEU A 246 11.31 14.05 -3.66
CA LEU A 246 11.51 13.22 -2.45
C LEU A 246 12.94 13.40 -1.96
N PRO A 247 13.16 13.47 -0.64
CA PRO A 247 14.51 13.36 -0.09
C PRO A 247 15.21 12.10 -0.59
N PRO A 248 16.54 12.07 -0.68
CA PRO A 248 17.28 10.86 -1.05
C PRO A 248 16.84 9.66 -0.20
N GLN A 249 16.75 8.48 -0.84
CA GLN A 249 16.41 7.26 -0.11
C GLN A 249 17.49 6.98 0.94
N LEU A 250 17.06 6.75 2.18
CA LEU A 250 17.96 6.40 3.26
C LEU A 250 18.56 5.00 3.05
N PRO A 251 19.75 4.71 3.59
CA PRO A 251 20.30 3.37 3.63
C PRO A 251 19.31 2.35 4.22
N ASP A 252 19.45 1.10 3.85
CA ASP A 252 18.62 0.03 4.40
C ASP A 252 18.81 -0.05 5.92
N PRO A 253 17.72 -0.18 6.68
CA PRO A 253 17.83 -0.46 8.11
C PRO A 253 18.60 -1.77 8.35
N GLY A 254 19.34 -1.83 9.45
CA GLY A 254 20.00 -3.07 9.85
C GLY A 254 19.02 -4.20 10.19
N PRO A 255 19.52 -5.44 10.29
CA PRO A 255 18.70 -6.60 10.64
C PRO A 255 17.98 -6.41 11.99
N ARG A 256 16.71 -6.83 12.06
CA ARG A 256 15.84 -6.73 13.25
C ARG A 256 15.25 -8.07 13.70
N GLY A 257 15.33 -9.10 12.85
CA GLY A 257 14.76 -10.42 13.13
C GLY A 257 15.28 -11.50 12.18
N GLY A 258 14.57 -12.62 12.12
CA GLY A 258 14.99 -13.79 11.35
C GLY A 258 14.19 -14.03 10.06
N HIS A 259 13.28 -13.13 9.68
CA HIS A 259 12.42 -13.36 8.53
C HIS A 259 13.06 -12.88 7.22
N ASN A 260 12.80 -13.64 6.15
CA ASN A 260 13.08 -13.20 4.78
C ASN A 260 11.79 -12.65 4.16
N VAL A 261 11.91 -11.51 3.50
CA VAL A 261 10.76 -10.79 2.93
C VAL A 261 11.02 -10.50 1.46
N GLN A 262 10.05 -10.84 0.62
CA GLN A 262 10.03 -10.45 -0.78
C GLN A 262 8.81 -9.59 -1.07
N VAL A 263 9.03 -8.45 -1.69
CA VAL A 263 7.95 -7.57 -2.13
C VAL A 263 7.43 -8.05 -3.49
N LEU A 264 6.14 -8.34 -3.55
CA LEU A 264 5.43 -8.77 -4.75
C LEU A 264 4.36 -7.76 -5.12
N ARG A 265 4.18 -7.51 -6.42
CA ARG A 265 3.27 -6.48 -6.91
C ARG A 265 2.50 -6.95 -8.15
N THR A 266 1.41 -6.22 -8.44
CA THR A 266 0.71 -6.33 -9.71
C THR A 266 0.53 -4.94 -10.30
N TYR A 267 1.15 -4.71 -11.45
CA TYR A 267 0.94 -3.51 -12.27
C TYR A 267 0.45 -3.94 -13.65
N PRO A 268 -0.66 -3.37 -14.15
CA PRO A 268 -1.13 -3.71 -15.48
C PRO A 268 -0.23 -3.09 -16.56
N ARG A 269 -0.09 -3.75 -17.71
CA ARG A 269 0.45 -3.10 -18.91
C ARG A 269 -0.49 -1.97 -19.32
N ARG A 270 0.07 -0.75 -19.52
CA ARG A 270 -0.66 0.45 -19.94
C ARG A 270 -0.13 0.96 -21.29
N ARG A 271 -0.93 1.74 -22.00
CA ARG A 271 -0.49 2.43 -23.23
C ARG A 271 0.65 3.41 -22.95
N LYS A 272 0.53 4.24 -21.90
CA LYS A 272 1.63 5.00 -21.31
C LYS A 272 2.23 4.11 -20.23
N GLN A 273 3.34 3.46 -20.56
CA GLN A 273 4.00 2.49 -19.71
C GLN A 273 4.46 3.13 -18.40
N TYR A 274 4.52 2.32 -17.34
CA TYR A 274 5.25 2.70 -16.14
C TYR A 274 6.76 2.59 -16.42
N PRO A 275 7.60 3.58 -16.07
CA PRO A 275 9.06 3.45 -16.23
C PRO A 275 9.62 2.22 -15.51
N PHE A 276 9.10 1.94 -14.33
CA PHE A 276 9.52 0.82 -13.48
C PHE A 276 8.82 -0.52 -13.79
N ALA A 277 7.85 -0.55 -14.70
CA ALA A 277 7.15 -1.75 -15.14
C ALA A 277 6.61 -1.57 -16.57
N PRO A 278 7.46 -1.46 -17.58
CA PRO A 278 7.06 -1.11 -18.94
C PRO A 278 6.12 -2.15 -19.58
N CYS A 279 6.29 -3.40 -19.29
CA CYS A 279 5.39 -4.48 -19.72
C CYS A 279 4.30 -4.82 -18.69
N GLY A 280 4.22 -4.07 -17.58
CA GLY A 280 3.47 -4.44 -16.37
C GLY A 280 4.28 -5.39 -15.49
N GLU A 281 3.74 -5.73 -14.34
CA GLU A 281 4.34 -6.69 -13.40
C GLU A 281 3.25 -7.61 -12.86
N ARG A 282 3.53 -8.92 -12.77
CA ARG A 282 2.64 -9.95 -12.24
C ARG A 282 3.34 -10.83 -11.21
N SER A 283 4.25 -10.26 -10.44
CA SER A 283 5.06 -11.03 -9.49
C SER A 283 4.21 -11.74 -8.45
N VAL A 284 3.07 -11.18 -8.03
CA VAL A 284 2.11 -11.90 -7.17
C VAL A 284 1.64 -13.21 -7.80
N ALA A 285 1.20 -13.18 -9.06
CA ALA A 285 0.73 -14.38 -9.75
C ALA A 285 1.86 -15.40 -9.96
N HIS A 286 3.05 -14.94 -10.34
CA HIS A 286 4.22 -15.82 -10.54
C HIS A 286 4.63 -16.50 -9.22
N ALA A 287 4.63 -15.77 -8.10
CA ALA A 287 4.95 -16.34 -6.79
C ALA A 287 3.90 -17.36 -6.35
N TYR A 288 2.61 -17.10 -6.54
CA TYR A 288 1.56 -18.10 -6.27
C TYR A 288 1.76 -19.35 -7.10
N GLN A 289 2.03 -19.22 -8.40
CA GLN A 289 2.27 -20.38 -9.28
C GLN A 289 3.49 -21.19 -8.79
N LYS A 290 4.57 -20.51 -8.42
CA LYS A 290 5.78 -21.15 -7.90
C LYS A 290 5.52 -21.93 -6.61
N VAL A 291 4.88 -21.29 -5.63
CA VAL A 291 4.58 -21.89 -4.32
C VAL A 291 3.58 -23.05 -4.44
N ILE A 292 2.50 -22.89 -5.22
CA ILE A 292 1.51 -23.93 -5.45
C ILE A 292 2.13 -25.13 -6.15
N GLY A 293 3.00 -24.88 -7.15
CA GLY A 293 3.71 -25.96 -7.86
C GLY A 293 4.67 -26.78 -6.98
N ARG A 294 5.02 -26.26 -5.80
CA ARG A 294 5.90 -26.93 -4.80
C ARG A 294 5.14 -27.52 -3.62
N ALA A 295 3.84 -27.26 -3.50
CA ALA A 295 3.04 -27.81 -2.42
C ALA A 295 2.83 -29.32 -2.61
N HIS A 296 3.27 -30.11 -1.64
CA HIS A 296 3.18 -31.58 -1.70
C HIS A 296 1.95 -32.15 -1.00
N LEU A 297 1.42 -31.46 0.03
CA LEU A 297 0.28 -31.94 0.83
C LEU A 297 -0.95 -31.03 0.71
N SER A 298 -0.78 -29.75 1.03
CA SER A 298 -1.86 -28.79 0.96
C SER A 298 -1.35 -27.38 0.78
N SER A 299 -2.19 -26.52 0.24
CA SER A 299 -1.96 -25.09 0.20
C SER A 299 -3.26 -24.40 0.65
N ILE A 300 -3.14 -23.44 1.56
CA ILE A 300 -4.27 -22.65 2.06
C ILE A 300 -4.01 -21.20 1.66
N SER A 301 -4.94 -20.62 0.91
CA SER A 301 -4.90 -19.20 0.54
C SER A 301 -6.14 -18.51 1.05
N ARG A 302 -5.97 -17.34 1.67
CA ARG A 302 -7.05 -16.43 1.97
C ARG A 302 -6.98 -15.25 1.00
N ILE A 303 -8.05 -15.05 0.24
CA ILE A 303 -8.18 -13.94 -0.70
C ILE A 303 -9.26 -13.01 -0.16
N SER A 304 -8.92 -11.75 0.04
CA SER A 304 -9.88 -10.68 0.29
C SER A 304 -10.42 -10.19 -1.04
N THR A 305 -11.73 -10.34 -1.27
CA THR A 305 -12.39 -9.82 -2.47
C THR A 305 -13.31 -8.68 -2.09
N CYS A 306 -13.19 -7.55 -2.76
CA CYS A 306 -14.22 -6.53 -2.74
C CYS A 306 -15.49 -7.08 -3.43
N GLY A 307 -16.44 -7.53 -2.63
CA GLY A 307 -17.84 -7.45 -2.99
C GLY A 307 -18.52 -8.60 -3.72
N ARG A 308 -18.04 -9.89 -3.67
CA ARG A 308 -18.91 -11.06 -3.95
C ARG A 308 -18.38 -12.32 -3.25
N PRO A 309 -19.23 -13.16 -2.63
CA PRO A 309 -18.82 -14.48 -2.16
C PRO A 309 -18.53 -15.37 -3.37
N MET A 310 -17.27 -15.78 -3.50
CA MET A 310 -16.92 -16.88 -4.42
C MET A 310 -17.07 -18.21 -3.67
N SER A 311 -17.94 -19.08 -4.16
CA SER A 311 -17.95 -20.48 -3.79
C SER A 311 -16.67 -21.15 -4.29
N TYR A 312 -15.95 -21.80 -3.38
CA TYR A 312 -14.76 -22.57 -3.73
C TYR A 312 -15.14 -23.84 -4.49
N VAL A 313 -14.65 -23.96 -5.71
CA VAL A 313 -14.54 -25.25 -6.40
C VAL A 313 -13.05 -25.54 -6.51
N ALA A 314 -12.58 -26.55 -5.77
CA ALA A 314 -11.25 -27.10 -5.94
C ALA A 314 -11.21 -27.88 -7.28
N SER A 315 -10.79 -27.22 -8.35
CA SER A 315 -10.47 -27.89 -9.62
C SER A 315 -8.96 -27.87 -9.83
N PRO A 316 -8.35 -28.95 -10.27
CA PRO A 316 -6.94 -28.97 -10.65
C PRO A 316 -6.76 -28.10 -11.90
N MET A 317 -6.28 -26.87 -11.74
CA MET A 317 -5.93 -26.01 -12.85
C MET A 317 -4.67 -26.54 -13.55
N ARG A 318 -4.83 -27.13 -14.73
CA ARG A 318 -3.74 -27.20 -15.71
C ARG A 318 -3.56 -25.80 -16.29
N CYS A 319 -2.47 -25.14 -15.90
CA CYS A 319 -2.09 -23.86 -16.49
C CYS A 319 -1.65 -24.09 -17.93
N ALA A 320 -2.30 -23.44 -18.89
CA ALA A 320 -1.79 -23.32 -20.25
C ALA A 320 -0.55 -22.41 -20.25
N PRO A 321 0.49 -22.68 -21.07
CA PRO A 321 1.68 -21.86 -21.14
C PRO A 321 1.31 -20.46 -21.66
N ILE A 322 1.72 -19.43 -20.90
CA ILE A 322 1.56 -18.03 -21.28
C ILE A 322 2.58 -17.77 -22.39
N GLY A 323 2.07 -17.46 -23.59
CA GLY A 323 2.90 -17.10 -24.73
C GLY A 323 3.78 -15.88 -24.44
N ASN A 324 4.98 -15.89 -25.01
CA ASN A 324 5.96 -14.81 -24.95
C ASN A 324 5.36 -13.47 -25.39
N CYS A 325 5.73 -12.41 -24.69
CA CYS A 325 5.52 -11.04 -25.19
C CYS A 325 6.40 -10.84 -26.44
N ALA A 326 5.73 -10.76 -27.60
CA ALA A 326 6.26 -10.13 -28.78
C ALA A 326 5.68 -8.72 -28.90
#